data_732e85a357f7eb414c82eb1dd966da5d
#
_entry.id   732e85a357f7eb414c82eb1dd966da5d
#
_cell.length_a   1.000
_cell.length_b   1.000
_cell.length_c   1.000
_cell.angle_alpha   90.00
_cell.angle_beta   90.00
_cell.angle_gamma   90.00
#
_symmetry.space_group_name_H-M   'P 1'
#
loop_
_entity.id
_entity.type
_entity.pdbx_description
1 polymer ?
#
loop_
_entity_poly.entity_id
_entity_poly.type
_entity_poly.pdbx_seq_one_letter_code
_entity_poly.pdbx_strand_id
1 'polypeptide(L)'
;NIERGGFVDYMNRLSRVSGIHCLNLESMMQALEARLDFFHAHGARLSYHALDTVPYGVPSTHIAGEAFRKAMSGAPLTEAEIASYKTYVLVELARMYKARGWAQQYHIGAMRNNNPRMFEKYGADVGFDSIDDTCIAENLSKLLAEEERAGNLPKTILYCLNPKDNYVIGTMLGNFQGDCIPGKIQF
;
A
#
# COMPACT_ATOMS: atom_id res chain seq x y z
N ASN A 1 3.75 5.99 5.83
CA ASN A 1 2.39 5.97 6.42
C ASN A 1 2.00 7.39 6.84
N ILE A 2 0.79 7.80 6.48
CA ILE A 2 0.30 9.17 6.69
C ILE A 2 0.14 9.54 8.18
N GLU A 3 -0.16 8.55 9.01
CA GLU A 3 -0.35 8.69 10.47
C GLU A 3 0.94 8.70 11.28
N ARG A 4 2.07 8.39 10.65
CA ARG A 4 3.36 8.30 11.35
C ARG A 4 4.14 9.60 11.25
N GLY A 5 4.96 9.87 12.26
CA GLY A 5 5.93 10.96 12.21
C GLY A 5 6.84 10.86 10.98
N GLY A 6 7.29 12.01 10.46
CA GLY A 6 8.15 12.08 9.28
C GLY A 6 7.41 12.05 7.93
N PHE A 7 6.07 12.13 7.91
CA PHE A 7 5.32 12.21 6.66
C PHE A 7 5.70 13.43 5.82
N VAL A 8 5.79 14.60 6.44
CA VAL A 8 6.20 15.86 5.77
C VAL A 8 7.62 15.75 5.23
N ASP A 9 8.55 15.17 6.00
CA ASP A 9 9.93 14.97 5.56
C ASP A 9 10.01 14.01 4.36
N TYR A 10 9.16 12.97 4.36
CA TYR A 10 9.05 12.09 3.21
C TYR A 10 8.52 12.82 1.97
N MET A 11 7.50 13.68 2.11
CA MET A 11 6.99 14.50 1.01
C MET A 11 8.06 15.45 0.47
N ASN A 12 8.85 16.06 1.34
CA ASN A 12 9.97 16.91 0.93
C ASN A 12 11.06 16.13 0.18
N ARG A 13 11.36 14.90 0.61
CA ARG A 13 12.31 14.03 -0.09
C ARG A 13 11.75 13.59 -1.46
N LEU A 14 10.48 13.19 -1.51
CA LEU A 14 9.81 12.81 -2.75
C LEU A 14 9.82 13.97 -3.75
N SER A 15 9.50 15.19 -3.29
CA SER A 15 9.56 16.40 -4.12
C SER A 15 10.92 16.62 -4.75
N ARG A 16 11.98 16.47 -3.97
CA ARG A 16 13.37 16.64 -4.45
C ARG A 16 13.76 15.60 -5.51
N VAL A 17 13.43 14.34 -5.30
CA VAL A 17 13.85 13.26 -6.21
C VAL A 17 12.97 13.12 -7.44
N SER A 18 11.74 13.63 -7.41
CA SER A 18 10.83 13.63 -8.56
C SER A 18 10.89 14.93 -9.38
N GLY A 19 11.35 16.02 -8.77
CA GLY A 19 11.26 17.36 -9.36
C GLY A 19 9.86 17.97 -9.29
N ILE A 20 8.91 17.33 -8.59
CA ILE A 20 7.51 17.75 -8.47
C ILE A 20 7.23 18.10 -7.01
N HIS A 21 6.75 19.32 -6.74
CA HIS A 21 6.39 19.72 -5.39
C HIS A 21 5.11 19.02 -4.91
N CYS A 22 5.22 18.19 -3.86
CA CYS A 22 4.09 17.47 -3.27
C CYS A 22 3.25 18.37 -2.35
N LEU A 23 2.50 19.31 -2.93
CA LEU A 23 1.70 20.27 -2.19
C LEU A 23 0.29 19.77 -1.86
N ASN A 24 -0.21 18.82 -2.61
CA ASN A 24 -1.51 18.18 -2.45
C ASN A 24 -1.46 16.72 -2.89
N LEU A 25 -2.58 16.01 -2.71
CA LEU A 25 -2.68 14.59 -3.06
C LEU A 25 -2.35 14.34 -4.54
N GLU A 26 -2.84 15.18 -5.44
CA GLU A 26 -2.62 15.04 -6.88
C GLU A 26 -1.14 15.15 -7.24
N SER A 27 -0.47 16.22 -6.78
CA SER A 27 0.96 16.41 -7.05
C SER A 27 1.83 15.34 -6.38
N MET A 28 1.42 14.80 -5.22
CA MET A 28 2.07 13.62 -4.62
C MET A 28 1.94 12.39 -5.54
N MET A 29 0.75 12.12 -6.08
CA MET A 29 0.55 10.98 -7.00
C MET A 29 1.35 11.16 -8.30
N GLN A 30 1.41 12.36 -8.86
CA GLN A 30 2.29 12.67 -10.01
C GLN A 30 3.77 12.45 -9.69
N ALA A 31 4.21 12.84 -8.49
CA ALA A 31 5.58 12.61 -8.04
C ALA A 31 5.90 11.10 -7.90
N LEU A 32 4.97 10.31 -7.36
CA LEU A 32 5.10 8.85 -7.31
C LEU A 32 5.14 8.24 -8.71
N GLU A 33 4.29 8.69 -9.62
CA GLU A 33 4.28 8.21 -11.00
C GLU A 33 5.59 8.51 -11.72
N ALA A 34 6.13 9.71 -11.58
CA ALA A 34 7.44 10.07 -12.13
C ALA A 34 8.56 9.16 -11.55
N ARG A 35 8.48 8.76 -10.28
CA ARG A 35 9.43 7.79 -9.70
C ARG A 35 9.25 6.38 -10.25
N LEU A 36 8.02 5.95 -10.51
CA LEU A 36 7.75 4.66 -11.16
C LEU A 36 8.33 4.64 -12.59
N ASP A 37 8.18 5.72 -13.35
CA ASP A 37 8.77 5.84 -14.70
C ASP A 37 10.30 5.75 -14.65
N PHE A 38 10.91 6.42 -13.68
CA PHE A 38 12.34 6.31 -13.46
C PHE A 38 12.77 4.85 -13.17
N PHE A 39 12.10 4.18 -12.24
CA PHE A 39 12.43 2.79 -11.92
C PHE A 39 12.13 1.84 -13.09
N HIS A 40 11.04 2.08 -13.82
CA HIS A 40 10.70 1.29 -15.01
C HIS A 40 11.80 1.38 -16.07
N ALA A 41 12.31 2.59 -16.35
CA ALA A 41 13.41 2.82 -17.26
C ALA A 41 14.72 2.13 -16.82
N HIS A 42 14.88 1.88 -15.53
CA HIS A 42 16.03 1.16 -14.96
C HIS A 42 15.78 -0.34 -14.74
N GLY A 43 14.73 -0.90 -15.35
CA GLY A 43 14.47 -2.34 -15.35
C GLY A 43 13.57 -2.87 -14.25
N ALA A 44 13.03 -2.03 -13.35
CA ALA A 44 12.08 -2.48 -12.33
C ALA A 44 10.77 -2.96 -12.97
N ARG A 45 10.23 -4.07 -12.46
CA ARG A 45 8.98 -4.71 -12.92
C ARG A 45 8.11 -5.21 -11.78
N LEU A 46 8.50 -4.93 -10.55
CA LEU A 46 7.83 -5.39 -9.34
C LEU A 46 7.67 -4.22 -8.38
N SER A 47 6.56 -4.23 -7.63
CA SER A 47 6.39 -3.39 -6.45
C SER A 47 6.25 -4.26 -5.21
N TYR A 48 6.49 -3.69 -4.04
CA TYR A 48 6.36 -4.36 -2.76
C TYR A 48 5.74 -3.42 -1.72
N HIS A 49 4.69 -3.88 -1.07
CA HIS A 49 4.01 -3.16 -0.01
C HIS A 49 3.97 -4.02 1.25
N ALA A 50 4.63 -3.56 2.30
CA ALA A 50 4.46 -4.13 3.63
C ALA A 50 3.20 -3.55 4.27
N LEU A 51 2.23 -4.42 4.55
CA LEU A 51 0.96 -4.08 5.18
C LEU A 51 0.91 -4.75 6.55
N ASP A 52 0.97 -3.96 7.62
CA ASP A 52 0.80 -4.49 8.98
C ASP A 52 -0.57 -5.19 9.06
N THR A 53 -1.62 -4.49 8.61
CA THR A 53 -2.94 -5.04 8.29
C THR A 53 -3.39 -4.55 6.92
N VAL A 54 -4.39 -5.18 6.31
CA VAL A 54 -4.95 -4.69 5.05
C VAL A 54 -5.82 -3.47 5.32
N PRO A 55 -5.43 -2.26 4.87
CA PRO A 55 -6.27 -1.09 5.05
C PRO A 55 -7.46 -1.16 4.08
N TYR A 56 -8.64 -0.80 4.58
CA TYR A 56 -9.78 -0.53 3.71
C TYR A 56 -10.62 0.61 4.26
N GLY A 57 -10.80 1.62 3.44
CA GLY A 57 -11.81 2.68 3.54
C GLY A 57 -12.28 2.99 2.13
N VAL A 58 -13.46 3.58 1.98
CA VAL A 58 -13.97 3.95 0.65
C VAL A 58 -12.94 4.85 -0.05
N PRO A 59 -12.41 4.46 -1.22
CA PRO A 59 -11.41 5.26 -1.92
C PRO A 59 -12.08 6.51 -2.51
N SER A 60 -11.94 7.62 -1.81
CA SER A 60 -12.48 8.92 -2.19
C SER A 60 -11.35 9.93 -2.35
N THR A 61 -11.22 10.51 -3.53
CA THR A 61 -10.25 11.59 -3.79
C THR A 61 -10.42 12.76 -2.82
N HIS A 62 -11.67 13.09 -2.47
CA HIS A 62 -11.96 14.17 -1.53
C HIS A 62 -11.46 13.83 -0.12
N ILE A 63 -11.84 12.66 0.43
CA ILE A 63 -11.42 12.26 1.78
C ILE A 63 -9.90 12.08 1.86
N ALA A 64 -9.30 11.43 0.86
CA ALA A 64 -7.86 11.25 0.79
C ALA A 64 -7.10 12.57 0.66
N GLY A 65 -7.64 13.54 -0.10
CA GLY A 65 -7.09 14.88 -0.22
C GLY A 65 -7.14 15.66 1.09
N GLU A 66 -8.25 15.59 1.82
CA GLU A 66 -8.38 16.22 3.14
C GLU A 66 -7.45 15.57 4.17
N ALA A 67 -7.33 14.22 4.16
CA ALA A 67 -6.38 13.52 5.01
C ALA A 67 -4.94 13.96 4.72
N PHE A 68 -4.56 14.06 3.43
CA PHE A 68 -3.24 14.56 3.03
C PHE A 68 -2.99 15.98 3.55
N ARG A 69 -3.94 16.90 3.34
CA ARG A 69 -3.84 18.30 3.81
C ARG A 69 -3.66 18.38 5.33
N LYS A 70 -4.44 17.59 6.09
CA LYS A 70 -4.32 17.50 7.56
C LYS A 70 -2.92 17.00 7.96
N ALA A 71 -2.44 15.93 7.35
CA ALA A 71 -1.12 15.37 7.65
C ALA A 71 0.00 16.37 7.36
N MET A 72 -0.09 17.11 6.26
CA MET A 72 0.89 18.16 5.91
C MET A 72 0.90 19.32 6.90
N SER A 73 -0.24 19.62 7.55
CA SER A 73 -0.33 20.65 8.58
C SER A 73 -0.10 20.15 10.02
N GLY A 74 0.16 18.83 10.20
CA GLY A 74 0.30 18.23 11.53
C GLY A 74 -1.02 18.10 12.31
N ALA A 75 -2.18 18.25 11.64
CA ALA A 75 -3.47 18.07 12.25
C ALA A 75 -3.79 16.58 12.46
N PRO A 76 -4.54 16.22 13.52
CA PRO A 76 -4.88 14.83 13.78
C PRO A 76 -5.79 14.23 12.70
N LEU A 77 -5.59 12.95 12.43
CA LEU A 77 -6.35 12.16 11.48
C LEU A 77 -7.25 11.17 12.22
N THR A 78 -8.45 10.95 11.70
CA THR A 78 -9.31 9.86 12.14
C THR A 78 -8.89 8.55 11.46
N GLU A 79 -9.24 7.41 12.06
CA GLU A 79 -8.99 6.08 11.47
C GLU A 79 -9.63 5.93 10.08
N ALA A 80 -10.83 6.48 9.90
CA ALA A 80 -11.53 6.46 8.61
C ALA A 80 -10.80 7.27 7.52
N GLU A 81 -10.23 8.43 7.87
CA GLU A 81 -9.41 9.22 6.95
C GLU A 81 -8.12 8.50 6.58
N ILE A 82 -7.46 7.86 7.56
CA ILE A 82 -6.25 7.06 7.33
C ILE A 82 -6.55 5.89 6.41
N ALA A 83 -7.62 5.15 6.69
CA ALA A 83 -8.03 3.99 5.89
C ALA A 83 -8.38 4.40 4.45
N SER A 84 -9.18 5.45 4.27
CA SER A 84 -9.55 5.96 2.94
C SER A 84 -8.32 6.44 2.15
N TYR A 85 -7.41 7.18 2.77
CA TYR A 85 -6.17 7.62 2.14
C TYR A 85 -5.30 6.44 1.71
N LYS A 86 -5.07 5.46 2.60
CA LYS A 86 -4.26 4.28 2.28
C LYS A 86 -4.86 3.47 1.13
N THR A 87 -6.17 3.23 1.17
CA THR A 87 -6.88 2.52 0.10
C THR A 87 -6.78 3.28 -1.22
N TYR A 88 -7.03 4.58 -1.22
CA TYR A 88 -6.91 5.42 -2.42
C TYR A 88 -5.51 5.32 -3.04
N VAL A 89 -4.47 5.47 -2.23
CA VAL A 89 -3.09 5.41 -2.71
C VAL A 89 -2.75 4.03 -3.28
N LEU A 90 -3.18 2.93 -2.63
CA LEU A 90 -2.92 1.58 -3.14
C LEU A 90 -3.64 1.33 -4.47
N VAL A 91 -4.91 1.71 -4.58
CA VAL A 91 -5.70 1.57 -5.81
C VAL A 91 -5.08 2.36 -6.98
N GLU A 92 -4.65 3.60 -6.74
CA GLU A 92 -3.99 4.40 -7.76
C GLU A 92 -2.62 3.84 -8.16
N LEU A 93 -1.86 3.34 -7.19
CA LEU A 93 -0.58 2.67 -7.49
C LEU A 93 -0.80 1.38 -8.28
N ALA A 94 -1.82 0.58 -7.97
CA ALA A 94 -2.19 -0.62 -8.74
C ALA A 94 -2.47 -0.26 -10.20
N ARG A 95 -3.23 0.80 -10.45
CA ARG A 95 -3.47 1.34 -11.79
C ARG A 95 -2.17 1.68 -12.52
N MET A 96 -1.25 2.37 -11.84
CA MET A 96 0.04 2.73 -12.40
C MET A 96 0.92 1.51 -12.69
N TYR A 97 0.90 0.49 -11.83
CA TYR A 97 1.61 -0.78 -12.05
C TYR A 97 1.03 -1.55 -13.23
N LYS A 98 -0.30 -1.67 -13.30
CA LYS A 98 -0.99 -2.33 -14.42
C LYS A 98 -0.62 -1.69 -15.75
N ALA A 99 -0.65 -0.36 -15.84
CA ALA A 99 -0.29 0.39 -17.04
C ALA A 99 1.15 0.14 -17.52
N ARG A 100 2.06 -0.23 -16.61
CA ARG A 100 3.49 -0.51 -16.90
C ARG A 100 3.80 -2.01 -16.99
N GLY A 101 2.79 -2.88 -16.86
CA GLY A 101 2.98 -4.34 -16.85
C GLY A 101 3.77 -4.85 -15.65
N TRP A 102 3.75 -4.14 -14.52
CA TRP A 102 4.39 -4.57 -13.29
C TRP A 102 3.52 -5.57 -12.53
N ALA A 103 4.14 -6.43 -11.76
CA ALA A 103 3.47 -7.17 -10.70
C ALA A 103 3.55 -6.40 -9.39
N GLN A 104 2.48 -6.46 -8.59
CA GLN A 104 2.49 -5.94 -7.22
C GLN A 104 2.61 -7.08 -6.21
N GLN A 105 3.15 -6.76 -5.05
CA GLN A 105 3.28 -7.69 -3.94
C GLN A 105 2.71 -7.06 -2.68
N TYR A 106 1.82 -7.78 -1.99
CA TYR A 106 1.28 -7.42 -0.67
C TYR A 106 1.80 -8.41 0.37
N HIS A 107 2.64 -7.93 1.27
CA HIS A 107 3.16 -8.68 2.40
C HIS A 107 2.39 -8.28 3.65
N ILE A 108 1.56 -9.19 4.17
CA ILE A 108 0.51 -8.89 5.13
C ILE A 108 0.82 -9.57 6.46
N GLY A 109 0.53 -8.87 7.57
CA GLY A 109 0.45 -9.45 8.90
C GLY A 109 1.74 -9.42 9.70
N ALA A 110 2.64 -8.46 9.46
CA ALA A 110 3.79 -8.23 10.31
C ALA A 110 3.47 -7.17 11.37
N MET A 111 3.33 -7.57 12.62
CA MET A 111 3.26 -6.67 13.77
C MET A 111 4.69 -6.29 14.17
N ARG A 112 5.09 -5.06 13.85
CA ARG A 112 6.48 -4.65 13.89
C ARG A 112 6.88 -3.95 15.17
N ASN A 113 8.17 -4.12 15.56
CA ASN A 113 8.83 -3.39 16.65
C ASN A 113 8.09 -3.52 17.99
N ASN A 114 7.64 -4.72 18.34
CA ASN A 114 6.80 -4.98 19.52
C ASN A 114 7.49 -4.72 20.86
N ASN A 115 8.82 -4.58 20.87
CA ASN A 115 9.58 -4.21 22.05
C ASN A 115 10.14 -2.80 21.91
N PRO A 116 9.46 -1.76 22.45
CA PRO A 116 9.88 -0.36 22.29
C PRO A 116 11.29 -0.10 22.79
N ARG A 117 11.70 -0.72 23.91
CA ARG A 117 13.05 -0.57 24.47
C ARG A 117 14.12 -1.09 23.52
N MET A 118 13.86 -2.22 22.84
CA MET A 118 14.80 -2.77 21.89
C MET A 118 14.82 -2.01 20.58
N PHE A 119 13.66 -1.50 20.16
CA PHE A 119 13.56 -0.60 19.01
C PHE A 119 14.35 0.70 19.24
N GLU A 120 14.26 1.29 20.44
CA GLU A 120 15.00 2.49 20.81
C GLU A 120 16.52 2.24 20.79
N LYS A 121 16.94 1.04 21.21
CA LYS A 121 18.36 0.67 21.30
C LYS A 121 18.98 0.25 19.97
N TYR A 122 18.26 -0.47 19.15
CA TYR A 122 18.79 -1.16 17.97
C TYR A 122 18.16 -0.74 16.63
N GLY A 123 17.02 -0.05 16.67
CA GLY A 123 16.27 0.32 15.47
C GLY A 123 15.33 -0.76 14.97
N ALA A 124 14.86 -0.62 13.73
CA ALA A 124 13.96 -1.54 13.06
C ALA A 124 14.67 -2.79 12.52
N ASP A 125 13.88 -3.82 12.21
CA ASP A 125 14.30 -5.04 11.49
C ASP A 125 15.40 -5.86 12.19
N VAL A 126 15.39 -5.87 13.53
CA VAL A 126 16.38 -6.56 14.36
C VAL A 126 15.80 -7.71 15.19
N GLY A 127 14.67 -8.29 14.74
CA GLY A 127 14.14 -9.53 15.31
C GLY A 127 13.08 -9.35 16.41
N PHE A 128 12.45 -8.17 16.54
CA PHE A 128 11.41 -7.89 17.51
C PHE A 128 10.03 -7.70 16.87
N ASP A 129 9.76 -8.43 15.81
CA ASP A 129 8.48 -8.48 15.11
C ASP A 129 7.70 -9.75 15.49
N SER A 130 6.39 -9.70 15.39
CA SER A 130 5.48 -10.82 15.62
C SER A 130 4.46 -10.95 14.50
N ILE A 131 3.75 -12.08 14.51
CA ILE A 131 2.60 -12.32 13.62
C ILE A 131 1.41 -11.51 14.13
N ASP A 132 0.75 -10.79 13.24
CA ASP A 132 -0.54 -10.15 13.49
C ASP A 132 -1.68 -11.19 13.36
N ASP A 133 -2.71 -11.05 14.18
CA ASP A 133 -3.87 -11.96 14.19
C ASP A 133 -5.18 -11.26 13.77
N THR A 134 -5.12 -10.08 13.21
CA THR A 134 -6.31 -9.39 12.66
C THR A 134 -6.93 -10.16 11.50
N CYS A 135 -8.26 -10.06 11.37
CA CYS A 135 -8.98 -10.65 10.23
C CYS A 135 -8.68 -9.83 8.95
N ILE A 136 -8.12 -10.48 7.94
CA ILE A 136 -7.75 -9.84 6.68
C ILE A 136 -8.76 -10.03 5.56
N ALA A 137 -9.63 -11.06 5.65
CA ALA A 137 -10.48 -11.53 4.55
C ALA A 137 -11.33 -10.43 3.91
N GLU A 138 -12.10 -9.71 4.73
CA GLU A 138 -13.03 -8.70 4.23
C GLU A 138 -12.32 -7.52 3.59
N ASN A 139 -11.31 -6.98 4.26
CA ASN A 139 -10.58 -5.82 3.76
C ASN A 139 -9.76 -6.15 2.52
N LEU A 140 -9.12 -7.34 2.48
CA LEU A 140 -8.37 -7.79 1.31
C LEU A 140 -9.28 -7.97 0.10
N SER A 141 -10.44 -8.62 0.30
CA SER A 141 -11.44 -8.79 -0.76
C SER A 141 -11.91 -7.43 -1.32
N LYS A 142 -12.21 -6.49 -0.43
CA LYS A 142 -12.65 -5.14 -0.83
C LYS A 142 -11.55 -4.36 -1.56
N LEU A 143 -10.31 -4.42 -1.10
CA LEU A 143 -9.18 -3.75 -1.77
C LEU A 143 -8.97 -4.31 -3.18
N LEU A 144 -8.88 -5.63 -3.32
CA LEU A 144 -8.73 -6.27 -4.64
C LEU A 144 -9.92 -5.98 -5.56
N ALA A 145 -11.15 -5.91 -5.01
CA ALA A 145 -12.34 -5.56 -5.78
C ALA A 145 -12.31 -4.11 -6.29
N GLU A 146 -11.79 -3.16 -5.52
CA GLU A 146 -11.60 -1.78 -5.99
C GLU A 146 -10.56 -1.70 -7.12
N GLU A 147 -9.46 -2.43 -6.99
CA GLU A 147 -8.45 -2.50 -8.05
C GLU A 147 -8.99 -3.17 -9.33
N GLU A 148 -9.84 -4.20 -9.18
CA GLU A 148 -10.43 -4.93 -10.31
C GLU A 148 -11.55 -4.17 -10.99
N ARG A 149 -12.34 -3.36 -10.27
CA ARG A 149 -13.56 -2.69 -10.77
C ARG A 149 -13.33 -1.91 -12.06
N ALA A 150 -12.17 -1.28 -12.22
CA ALA A 150 -11.79 -0.55 -13.43
C ALA A 150 -10.80 -1.33 -14.30
N GLY A 151 -10.67 -2.63 -14.11
CA GLY A 151 -9.68 -3.44 -14.81
C GLY A 151 -8.23 -3.09 -14.45
N ASN A 152 -8.00 -2.49 -13.29
CA ASN A 152 -6.68 -1.98 -12.88
C ASN A 152 -5.90 -2.95 -11.99
N LEU A 153 -6.46 -4.11 -11.60
CA LEU A 153 -5.74 -5.10 -10.81
C LEU A 153 -4.58 -5.68 -11.64
N PRO A 154 -3.32 -5.44 -11.25
CA PRO A 154 -2.16 -6.01 -11.94
C PRO A 154 -1.97 -7.49 -11.56
N LYS A 155 -0.95 -8.14 -12.10
CA LYS A 155 -0.47 -9.40 -11.50
C LYS A 155 -0.11 -9.14 -10.06
N THR A 156 -0.66 -9.94 -9.15
CA THR A 156 -0.52 -9.71 -7.71
C THR A 156 -0.03 -10.96 -7.00
N ILE A 157 0.96 -10.80 -6.12
CA ILE A 157 1.44 -11.86 -5.25
C ILE A 157 1.08 -11.46 -3.81
N LEU A 158 0.36 -12.32 -3.13
CA LEU A 158 -0.02 -12.14 -1.74
C LEU A 158 0.90 -12.97 -0.85
N TYR A 159 1.35 -12.38 0.24
CA TYR A 159 2.10 -13.08 1.28
C TYR A 159 1.41 -12.83 2.61
N CYS A 160 1.25 -13.85 3.43
CA CYS A 160 0.83 -13.67 4.83
C CYS A 160 1.82 -14.34 5.78
N LEU A 161 1.95 -13.78 6.97
CA LEU A 161 2.79 -14.38 8.02
C LEU A 161 2.01 -15.36 8.88
N ASN A 162 0.70 -15.13 9.04
CA ASN A 162 -0.13 -15.97 9.86
C ASN A 162 -0.66 -17.18 9.07
N PRO A 163 -0.29 -18.42 9.42
CA PRO A 163 -0.75 -19.61 8.70
C PRO A 163 -2.27 -19.79 8.68
N LYS A 164 -3.02 -19.20 9.64
CA LYS A 164 -4.49 -19.23 9.64
C LYS A 164 -5.10 -18.62 8.37
N ASP A 165 -4.37 -17.67 7.75
CA ASP A 165 -4.85 -16.93 6.58
C ASP A 165 -4.56 -17.66 5.26
N ASN A 166 -3.82 -18.78 5.27
CA ASN A 166 -3.49 -19.53 4.07
C ASN A 166 -4.75 -19.97 3.30
N TYR A 167 -5.75 -20.52 4.00
CA TYR A 167 -7.01 -20.92 3.37
C TYR A 167 -7.85 -19.74 2.93
N VAL A 168 -7.83 -18.65 3.70
CA VAL A 168 -8.53 -17.40 3.36
C VAL A 168 -8.00 -16.87 2.03
N ILE A 169 -6.69 -16.71 1.92
CA ILE A 169 -6.04 -16.23 0.69
C ILE A 169 -6.22 -17.25 -0.44
N GLY A 170 -5.96 -18.53 -0.19
CA GLY A 170 -6.06 -19.58 -1.18
C GLY A 170 -7.43 -19.65 -1.88
N THR A 171 -8.52 -19.49 -1.11
CA THR A 171 -9.87 -19.44 -1.69
C THR A 171 -10.15 -18.11 -2.41
N MET A 172 -9.58 -17.01 -1.95
CA MET A 172 -9.76 -15.68 -2.56
C MET A 172 -9.07 -15.57 -3.92
N LEU A 173 -7.96 -16.27 -4.13
CA LEU A 173 -7.23 -16.25 -5.41
C LEU A 173 -8.13 -16.56 -6.60
N GLY A 174 -9.05 -17.53 -6.45
CA GLY A 174 -9.97 -17.94 -7.50
C GLY A 174 -10.95 -16.84 -7.94
N ASN A 175 -11.26 -15.89 -7.04
CA ASN A 175 -12.25 -14.85 -7.33
C ASN A 175 -11.71 -13.77 -8.28
N PHE A 176 -10.39 -13.63 -8.37
CA PHE A 176 -9.73 -12.56 -9.13
C PHE A 176 -8.83 -13.07 -10.27
N GLN A 177 -8.90 -14.38 -10.59
CA GLN A 177 -8.33 -14.89 -11.84
C GLN A 177 -9.19 -14.43 -13.01
N GLY A 178 -8.60 -14.06 -14.12
CA GLY A 178 -9.37 -13.62 -15.27
C GLY A 178 -8.52 -12.96 -16.35
N ASP A 179 -9.18 -12.33 -17.33
CA ASP A 179 -8.59 -11.58 -18.44
C ASP A 179 -7.57 -12.38 -19.26
N CYS A 180 -7.64 -13.70 -19.24
CA CYS A 180 -6.67 -14.58 -19.91
C CYS A 180 -5.22 -14.33 -19.46
N ILE A 181 -5.00 -13.78 -18.28
CA ILE A 181 -3.67 -13.54 -17.71
C ILE A 181 -3.29 -14.75 -16.84
N PRO A 182 -2.35 -15.62 -17.27
CA PRO A 182 -1.93 -16.74 -16.45
C PRO A 182 -1.36 -16.30 -15.10
N GLY A 183 -1.87 -16.88 -14.01
CA GLY A 183 -1.41 -16.55 -12.66
C GLY A 183 -1.59 -15.08 -12.30
N LYS A 184 -2.78 -14.52 -12.59
CA LYS A 184 -3.08 -13.10 -12.29
C LYS A 184 -2.91 -12.79 -10.81
N ILE A 185 -3.42 -13.67 -9.95
CA ILE A 185 -3.21 -13.62 -8.49
C ILE A 185 -2.49 -14.89 -8.05
N GLN A 186 -1.47 -14.74 -7.22
CA GLN A 186 -0.66 -15.82 -6.66
C GLN A 186 -0.47 -15.65 -5.15
N PHE A 187 -0.11 -16.75 -4.47
CA PHE A 187 0.15 -16.80 -3.03
C PHE A 187 1.39 -17.66 -2.76
#